data_01f3ccdb4fad1978a5d2c145fada284f
#
_entry.id   01f3ccdb4fad1978a5d2c145fada284f
#
_cell.length_a   1.000
_cell.length_b   1.000
_cell.length_c   1.000
_cell.angle_alpha   90.00
_cell.angle_beta   90.00
_cell.angle_gamma   90.00
#
_symmetry.space_group_name_H-M   'P 1'
#
loop_
_entity.id
_entity.type
_entity.pdbx_description
1 polymer ?
#
loop_
_entity_poly.entity_id
_entity_poly.type
_entity_poly.pdbx_seq_one_letter_code
_entity_poly.pdbx_strand_id
1 'polypeptide(L)'
;DKPVTAEAEFTPEESSGTTELTFSFNAEALAGKTLTVFEEILYKDQVVASHRDIASDPQSIYFPQIGTSATDGEDGDQEILADSEVTIKDTVSYENLIPKASYLVKGVLMDQETGEELLLEGNPVTAETAFTPEERSGSVEVIFTLDGSSLAGKSLVVFETLYYVAEDGTPHEICSHREIDDEGQTVHLSENPPEVPEEPTETPSVSNPVKTGDDAPILLYLGIGAGALALAGALTVLYLRRRKRQ
;
A
#
# COMPACT_ATOMS: atom_id res chain seq x y z
N ASP A 1 27.58 -0.69 18.62
CA ASP A 1 27.27 0.53 17.86
C ASP A 1 27.96 1.70 18.52
N LYS A 2 28.56 2.58 17.71
CA LYS A 2 29.18 3.81 18.23
C LYS A 2 28.23 4.97 17.98
N PRO A 3 28.14 5.96 18.92
CA PRO A 3 27.39 7.17 18.66
C PRO A 3 27.98 7.93 17.47
N VAL A 4 27.12 8.55 16.66
CA VAL A 4 27.53 9.48 15.61
C VAL A 4 27.69 10.84 16.27
N THR A 5 28.91 11.37 16.28
CA THR A 5 29.25 12.66 16.92
C THR A 5 30.02 13.53 15.94
N ALA A 6 29.87 14.84 16.07
CA ALA A 6 30.65 15.85 15.39
C ALA A 6 31.02 16.97 16.37
N GLU A 7 32.16 17.60 16.16
CA GLU A 7 32.66 18.71 16.99
C GLU A 7 33.17 19.81 16.08
N ALA A 8 32.94 21.07 16.48
CA ALA A 8 33.55 22.25 15.82
C ALA A 8 33.92 23.26 16.88
N GLU A 9 35.16 23.79 16.78
CA GLU A 9 35.62 24.91 17.61
C GLU A 9 35.30 26.21 16.91
N PHE A 10 34.75 27.16 17.66
CA PHE A 10 34.48 28.49 17.12
C PHE A 10 34.75 29.59 18.13
N THR A 11 35.06 30.78 17.63
CA THR A 11 35.21 31.98 18.42
C THR A 11 34.16 32.99 17.96
N PRO A 12 33.13 33.29 18.77
CA PRO A 12 32.12 34.25 18.36
C PRO A 12 32.70 35.66 18.32
N GLU A 13 32.44 36.36 17.22
CA GLU A 13 32.81 37.77 17.07
C GLU A 13 31.76 38.71 17.69
N GLU A 14 30.50 38.22 17.74
CA GLU A 14 29.37 38.96 18.29
C GLU A 14 28.62 38.11 19.35
N SER A 15 27.70 38.72 20.06
CA SER A 15 26.89 38.08 21.12
C SER A 15 25.86 37.07 20.59
N SER A 16 25.64 37.05 19.25
CA SER A 16 24.73 36.11 18.55
C SER A 16 25.33 35.73 17.20
N GLY A 17 25.08 34.53 16.76
CA GLY A 17 25.55 34.02 15.49
C GLY A 17 25.17 32.56 15.30
N THR A 18 25.64 31.94 14.23
CA THR A 18 25.46 30.53 13.89
C THR A 18 26.80 29.83 13.66
N THR A 19 26.87 28.55 13.96
CA THR A 19 27.97 27.67 13.59
C THR A 19 27.40 26.40 12.98
N GLU A 20 28.19 25.74 12.12
CA GLU A 20 27.77 24.53 11.43
C GLU A 20 28.49 23.31 11.99
N LEU A 21 27.74 22.22 12.18
CA LEU A 21 28.27 20.91 12.49
C LEU A 21 27.90 19.94 11.35
N THR A 22 28.88 19.21 10.84
CA THR A 22 28.69 18.21 9.79
C THR A 22 28.81 16.82 10.39
N PHE A 23 27.73 16.02 10.22
CA PHE A 23 27.70 14.61 10.57
C PHE A 23 27.82 13.77 9.29
N SER A 24 28.66 12.73 9.34
CA SER A 24 28.80 11.77 8.24
C SER A 24 28.65 10.36 8.77
N PHE A 25 27.69 9.60 8.22
CA PHE A 25 27.38 8.24 8.63
C PHE A 25 26.74 7.45 7.48
N ASN A 26 26.73 6.12 7.59
CA ASN A 26 25.96 5.28 6.67
C ASN A 26 24.48 5.27 7.08
N ALA A 27 23.61 5.67 6.15
CA ALA A 27 22.16 5.78 6.36
C ALA A 27 21.35 4.58 5.82
N GLU A 28 22.00 3.57 5.23
CA GLU A 28 21.36 2.42 4.57
C GLU A 28 20.35 1.68 5.46
N ALA A 29 20.61 1.57 6.77
CA ALA A 29 19.73 0.91 7.73
C ALA A 29 18.73 1.88 8.41
N LEU A 30 18.57 3.09 7.91
CA LEU A 30 17.76 4.15 8.53
C LEU A 30 16.43 4.41 7.79
N ALA A 31 16.13 3.69 6.71
CA ALA A 31 14.83 3.79 6.03
C ALA A 31 13.67 3.69 7.04
N GLY A 32 12.70 4.58 6.93
CA GLY A 32 11.56 4.69 7.85
C GLY A 32 11.87 5.26 9.24
N LYS A 33 13.14 5.60 9.54
CA LYS A 33 13.53 6.13 10.86
C LYS A 33 13.62 7.64 10.89
N THR A 34 13.55 8.19 12.10
CA THR A 34 13.80 9.60 12.39
C THR A 34 15.00 9.70 13.33
N LEU A 35 15.96 10.55 13.00
CA LEU A 35 17.04 10.91 13.88
C LEU A 35 16.83 12.32 14.42
N THR A 36 17.09 12.53 15.71
CA THR A 36 17.08 13.86 16.32
C THR A 36 18.50 14.21 16.74
N VAL A 37 18.98 15.37 16.30
CA VAL A 37 20.30 15.88 16.63
C VAL A 37 20.25 16.60 17.97
N PHE A 38 21.17 16.26 18.88
CA PHE A 38 21.35 16.94 20.15
C PHE A 38 22.66 17.73 20.11
N GLU A 39 22.63 18.98 20.52
CA GLU A 39 23.78 19.86 20.57
C GLU A 39 24.09 20.37 21.97
N GLU A 40 25.37 20.57 22.22
CA GLU A 40 25.89 21.20 23.43
C GLU A 40 26.97 22.23 23.09
N ILE A 41 26.95 23.34 23.79
CA ILE A 41 28.05 24.31 23.72
C ILE A 41 28.88 24.14 24.99
N LEU A 42 30.19 23.95 24.80
CA LEU A 42 31.15 23.83 25.88
C LEU A 42 32.03 25.09 25.96
N TYR A 43 32.31 25.55 27.15
CA TYR A 43 33.30 26.55 27.44
C TYR A 43 34.24 26.04 28.54
N LYS A 44 35.54 25.89 28.25
CA LYS A 44 36.50 25.30 29.17
C LYS A 44 36.06 23.94 29.71
N ASP A 45 35.68 23.05 28.86
CA ASP A 45 35.19 21.69 29.15
C ASP A 45 33.91 21.62 30.01
N GLN A 46 33.18 22.73 30.16
CA GLN A 46 31.90 22.77 30.86
C GLN A 46 30.77 23.06 29.88
N VAL A 47 29.68 22.28 29.95
CA VAL A 47 28.47 22.55 29.18
C VAL A 47 27.84 23.85 29.67
N VAL A 48 27.78 24.86 28.80
CA VAL A 48 27.18 26.17 29.09
C VAL A 48 25.80 26.34 28.46
N ALA A 49 25.49 25.56 27.41
CA ALA A 49 24.16 25.48 26.82
C ALA A 49 23.96 24.10 26.19
N SER A 50 22.72 23.64 26.17
CA SER A 50 22.37 22.39 25.51
C SER A 50 20.96 22.47 24.87
N HIS A 51 20.78 21.80 23.75
CA HIS A 51 19.50 21.56 23.11
C HIS A 51 19.33 20.05 22.95
N ARG A 52 18.49 19.42 23.77
CA ARG A 52 18.28 17.96 23.85
C ARG A 52 16.80 17.61 23.95
N ASP A 53 16.02 18.09 22.99
CA ASP A 53 14.60 17.76 22.89
C ASP A 53 14.39 16.72 21.81
N ILE A 54 14.07 15.47 22.20
CA ILE A 54 13.81 14.36 21.28
C ILE A 54 12.58 14.61 20.39
N ALA A 55 11.68 15.50 20.78
CA ALA A 55 10.50 15.87 20.02
C ALA A 55 10.69 17.14 19.17
N SER A 56 11.92 17.67 19.09
CA SER A 56 12.21 18.87 18.32
C SER A 56 12.17 18.58 16.81
N ASP A 57 11.11 18.99 16.12
CA ASP A 57 10.97 18.83 14.68
C ASP A 57 12.09 19.55 13.89
N PRO A 58 12.54 20.79 14.23
CA PRO A 58 13.66 21.44 13.57
C PRO A 58 15.02 20.73 13.69
N GLN A 59 15.19 19.86 14.70
CA GLN A 59 16.39 19.04 14.87
C GLN A 59 16.23 17.62 14.36
N SER A 60 15.09 17.28 13.76
CA SER A 60 14.78 15.95 13.29
C SER A 60 15.12 15.80 11.80
N ILE A 61 15.75 14.67 11.47
CA ILE A 61 16.08 14.25 10.13
C ILE A 61 15.25 13.01 9.84
N TYR A 62 14.45 13.06 8.80
CA TYR A 62 13.51 12.02 8.41
C TYR A 62 14.09 11.23 7.25
N PHE A 63 14.13 9.90 7.38
CA PHE A 63 14.57 9.00 6.31
C PHE A 63 13.33 8.37 5.66
N PRO A 64 13.04 8.72 4.40
CA PRO A 64 11.90 8.17 3.68
C PRO A 64 11.96 6.66 3.53
N GLN A 65 10.77 6.04 3.48
CA GLN A 65 10.57 4.64 3.14
C GLN A 65 9.28 4.49 2.36
N ILE A 66 9.23 3.52 1.43
CA ILE A 66 8.00 3.04 0.81
C ILE A 66 7.83 1.55 1.06
N GLY A 67 6.56 1.11 1.10
CA GLY A 67 6.14 -0.28 1.04
C GLY A 67 4.97 -0.38 0.07
N THR A 68 4.83 -1.49 -0.63
CA THR A 68 3.88 -1.59 -1.75
C THR A 68 3.04 -2.85 -1.66
N SER A 69 1.87 -2.84 -2.33
CA SER A 69 0.99 -4.00 -2.42
C SER A 69 0.22 -3.93 -3.73
N ALA A 70 0.50 -4.90 -4.62
CA ALA A 70 -0.14 -5.03 -5.91
C ALA A 70 -1.36 -5.95 -5.85
N THR A 71 -2.42 -5.55 -6.54
CA THR A 71 -3.70 -6.29 -6.60
C THR A 71 -4.35 -6.15 -7.96
N ASP A 72 -5.32 -7.02 -8.27
CA ASP A 72 -6.27 -6.81 -9.34
C ASP A 72 -7.05 -5.50 -9.11
N GLY A 73 -7.14 -4.69 -10.14
CA GLY A 73 -7.91 -3.44 -10.10
C GLY A 73 -9.43 -3.66 -10.06
N GLU A 74 -9.94 -4.86 -10.39
CA GLU A 74 -11.35 -5.17 -10.43
C GLU A 74 -11.90 -5.59 -9.06
N ASP A 75 -11.27 -6.56 -8.38
CA ASP A 75 -11.81 -7.13 -7.16
C ASP A 75 -10.87 -7.03 -5.94
N GLY A 76 -9.61 -6.67 -6.17
CA GLY A 76 -8.64 -6.36 -5.13
C GLY A 76 -7.89 -7.57 -4.57
N ASP A 77 -8.00 -8.75 -5.19
CA ASP A 77 -7.13 -9.88 -4.90
C ASP A 77 -5.85 -9.87 -5.75
N GLN A 78 -5.09 -10.96 -5.84
CA GLN A 78 -3.84 -11.05 -6.61
C GLN A 78 -3.95 -12.00 -7.80
N GLU A 79 -5.14 -12.57 -8.06
CA GLU A 79 -5.40 -13.48 -9.16
C GLU A 79 -6.13 -12.76 -10.29
N ILE A 80 -5.46 -12.50 -11.39
CA ILE A 80 -5.95 -11.71 -12.51
C ILE A 80 -6.28 -12.62 -13.71
N LEU A 81 -7.42 -12.41 -14.36
CA LEU A 81 -7.71 -13.07 -15.62
C LEU A 81 -6.84 -12.45 -16.73
N ALA A 82 -6.09 -13.31 -17.44
CA ALA A 82 -5.28 -12.89 -18.59
C ALA A 82 -6.15 -12.60 -19.80
N ASP A 83 -6.61 -11.36 -19.93
CA ASP A 83 -7.42 -10.89 -21.06
C ASP A 83 -6.83 -9.64 -21.73
N SER A 84 -7.60 -9.01 -22.63
CA SER A 84 -7.14 -7.87 -23.41
C SER A 84 -7.11 -6.54 -22.64
N GLU A 85 -7.63 -6.48 -21.41
CA GLU A 85 -7.70 -5.27 -20.59
C GLU A 85 -7.47 -5.61 -19.13
N VAL A 86 -6.20 -5.83 -18.76
CA VAL A 86 -5.78 -6.10 -17.38
C VAL A 86 -5.49 -4.77 -16.69
N THR A 87 -5.99 -4.60 -15.48
CA THR A 87 -5.66 -3.48 -14.60
C THR A 87 -4.99 -3.99 -13.33
N ILE A 88 -3.74 -3.59 -13.10
CA ILE A 88 -3.03 -3.85 -11.85
C ILE A 88 -3.01 -2.55 -11.05
N LYS A 89 -3.50 -2.60 -9.82
CA LYS A 89 -3.46 -1.50 -8.88
C LYS A 89 -2.39 -1.77 -7.84
N ASP A 90 -1.37 -0.93 -7.81
CA ASP A 90 -0.38 -0.95 -6.77
C ASP A 90 -0.61 0.17 -5.76
N THR A 91 -0.72 -0.20 -4.48
CA THR A 91 -0.87 0.74 -3.37
C THR A 91 0.48 0.96 -2.72
N VAL A 92 1.08 2.12 -2.97
CA VAL A 92 2.36 2.53 -2.41
C VAL A 92 2.13 3.28 -1.10
N SER A 93 2.44 2.65 0.03
CA SER A 93 2.52 3.31 1.33
C SER A 93 3.84 4.06 1.47
N TYR A 94 3.82 5.21 2.11
CA TYR A 94 5.02 6.01 2.34
C TYR A 94 5.10 6.49 3.78
N GLU A 95 6.34 6.65 4.25
CA GLU A 95 6.67 7.19 5.57
C GLU A 95 7.77 8.25 5.47
N ASN A 96 7.73 9.21 6.40
CA ASN A 96 8.75 10.25 6.56
C ASN A 96 8.94 11.19 5.38
N LEU A 97 7.90 11.41 4.56
CA LEU A 97 7.93 12.42 3.51
C LEU A 97 7.78 13.84 4.09
N ILE A 98 8.19 14.83 3.32
CA ILE A 98 7.98 16.24 3.64
C ILE A 98 6.56 16.63 3.18
N PRO A 99 5.66 17.02 4.09
CA PRO A 99 4.31 17.45 3.71
C PRO A 99 4.35 18.62 2.74
N LYS A 100 3.43 18.62 1.78
CA LYS A 100 3.27 19.65 0.73
C LYS A 100 4.44 19.79 -0.26
N ALA A 101 5.44 18.93 -0.18
CA ALA A 101 6.44 18.80 -1.24
C ALA A 101 5.90 17.93 -2.39
N SER A 102 6.48 18.10 -3.57
CA SER A 102 6.09 17.34 -4.76
C SER A 102 6.88 16.04 -4.88
N TYR A 103 6.16 14.96 -5.15
CA TYR A 103 6.73 13.63 -5.34
C TYR A 103 6.21 12.95 -6.59
N LEU A 104 6.97 11.98 -7.09
CA LEU A 104 6.63 11.13 -8.21
C LEU A 104 6.98 9.68 -7.85
N VAL A 105 6.01 8.78 -7.93
CA VAL A 105 6.27 7.33 -7.90
C VAL A 105 6.30 6.84 -9.33
N LYS A 106 7.30 6.04 -9.67
CA LYS A 106 7.38 5.30 -10.93
C LYS A 106 7.40 3.82 -10.62
N GLY A 107 6.50 3.10 -11.29
CA GLY A 107 6.41 1.66 -11.23
C GLY A 107 6.81 1.00 -12.55
N VAL A 108 7.37 -0.20 -12.47
CA VAL A 108 7.67 -1.07 -13.61
C VAL A 108 7.25 -2.50 -13.27
N LEU A 109 6.61 -3.18 -14.24
CA LEU A 109 6.28 -4.60 -14.10
C LEU A 109 7.49 -5.46 -14.44
N MET A 110 7.77 -6.44 -13.58
CA MET A 110 8.81 -7.45 -13.75
C MET A 110 8.17 -8.81 -14.02
N ASP A 111 8.75 -9.58 -14.91
CA ASP A 111 8.42 -11.01 -15.05
C ASP A 111 9.16 -11.78 -13.93
N GLN A 112 8.42 -12.36 -12.98
CA GLN A 112 9.01 -13.03 -11.81
C GLN A 112 9.92 -14.20 -12.19
N GLU A 113 9.58 -14.96 -13.26
CA GLU A 113 10.34 -16.13 -13.69
C GLU A 113 11.73 -15.74 -14.23
N THR A 114 11.81 -14.66 -14.99
CA THR A 114 13.06 -14.22 -15.62
C THR A 114 13.84 -13.21 -14.77
N GLY A 115 13.15 -12.49 -13.87
CA GLY A 115 13.71 -11.36 -13.13
C GLY A 115 13.99 -10.13 -13.99
N GLU A 116 13.46 -10.08 -15.21
CA GLU A 116 13.64 -8.96 -16.15
C GLU A 116 12.36 -8.11 -16.25
N GLU A 117 12.50 -6.88 -16.78
CA GLU A 117 11.34 -6.03 -17.04
C GLU A 117 10.37 -6.70 -18.02
N LEU A 118 9.07 -6.67 -17.73
CA LEU A 118 8.05 -7.14 -18.65
C LEU A 118 8.00 -6.22 -19.88
N LEU A 119 8.26 -6.80 -21.04
CA LEU A 119 8.18 -6.08 -22.33
C LEU A 119 6.92 -6.47 -23.09
N LEU A 120 6.08 -5.50 -23.42
CA LEU A 120 5.00 -5.65 -24.38
C LEU A 120 5.35 -4.86 -25.65
N GLU A 121 5.33 -5.54 -26.79
CA GLU A 121 5.75 -4.97 -28.08
C GLU A 121 7.16 -4.34 -28.05
N GLY A 122 8.04 -4.88 -27.19
CA GLY A 122 9.42 -4.42 -27.01
C GLY A 122 9.59 -3.20 -26.13
N ASN A 123 8.54 -2.75 -25.43
CA ASN A 123 8.60 -1.62 -24.49
C ASN A 123 8.31 -2.12 -23.07
N PRO A 124 9.03 -1.59 -22.05
CA PRO A 124 8.73 -1.88 -20.66
C PRO A 124 7.32 -1.43 -20.28
N VAL A 125 6.61 -2.23 -19.50
CA VAL A 125 5.32 -1.85 -18.93
C VAL A 125 5.56 -1.03 -17.68
N THR A 126 5.24 0.25 -17.74
CA THR A 126 5.49 1.22 -16.67
C THR A 126 4.25 2.04 -16.38
N ALA A 127 4.15 2.54 -15.15
CA ALA A 127 3.16 3.52 -14.75
C ALA A 127 3.80 4.55 -13.81
N GLU A 128 3.19 5.73 -13.67
CA GLU A 128 3.68 6.75 -12.76
C GLU A 128 2.53 7.55 -12.16
N THR A 129 2.71 8.02 -10.93
CA THR A 129 1.76 8.88 -10.24
C THR A 129 2.50 10.00 -9.52
N ALA A 130 2.16 11.26 -9.87
CA ALA A 130 2.64 12.44 -9.15
C ALA A 130 1.68 12.77 -8.02
N PHE A 131 2.21 13.13 -6.84
CA PHE A 131 1.39 13.47 -5.69
C PHE A 131 2.07 14.48 -4.76
N THR A 132 1.27 15.05 -3.86
CA THR A 132 1.72 15.98 -2.83
C THR A 132 1.11 15.52 -1.51
N PRO A 133 1.89 14.93 -0.60
CA PRO A 133 1.38 14.43 0.66
C PRO A 133 0.94 15.57 1.58
N GLU A 134 -0.19 15.43 2.26
CA GLU A 134 -0.61 16.36 3.31
C GLU A 134 0.09 16.03 4.65
N GLU A 135 0.39 14.76 4.89
CA GLU A 135 1.03 14.24 6.09
C GLU A 135 2.34 13.52 5.73
N ARG A 136 3.22 13.29 6.73
CA ARG A 136 4.49 12.58 6.53
C ARG A 136 4.32 11.12 6.12
N SER A 137 3.18 10.53 6.41
CA SER A 137 2.85 9.13 6.12
C SER A 137 1.48 9.03 5.48
N GLY A 138 1.31 8.09 4.56
CA GLY A 138 0.07 7.86 3.83
C GLY A 138 0.25 6.84 2.73
N SER A 139 -0.58 6.91 1.70
CA SER A 139 -0.47 6.05 0.52
C SER A 139 -0.88 6.78 -0.76
N VAL A 140 -0.41 6.27 -1.88
CA VAL A 140 -0.78 6.69 -3.23
C VAL A 140 -0.96 5.44 -4.10
N GLU A 141 -1.82 5.50 -5.12
CA GLU A 141 -2.04 4.39 -6.04
C GLU A 141 -1.28 4.64 -7.35
N VAL A 142 -0.64 3.58 -7.87
CA VAL A 142 -0.05 3.51 -9.21
C VAL A 142 -0.85 2.47 -9.99
N ILE A 143 -1.38 2.86 -11.16
CA ILE A 143 -2.29 2.03 -11.95
C ILE A 143 -1.59 1.63 -13.24
N PHE A 144 -1.46 0.33 -13.48
CA PHE A 144 -1.02 -0.23 -14.75
C PHE A 144 -2.23 -0.73 -15.52
N THR A 145 -2.27 -0.44 -16.81
CA THR A 145 -3.26 -1.01 -17.73
C THR A 145 -2.52 -1.59 -18.92
N LEU A 146 -2.79 -2.86 -19.23
CA LEU A 146 -2.05 -3.57 -20.27
C LEU A 146 -2.92 -4.65 -20.94
N ASP A 147 -2.52 -5.09 -22.12
CA ASP A 147 -3.05 -6.31 -22.75
C ASP A 147 -2.34 -7.53 -22.15
N GLY A 148 -3.06 -8.27 -21.30
CA GLY A 148 -2.57 -9.47 -20.64
C GLY A 148 -2.82 -10.77 -21.38
N SER A 149 -3.45 -10.75 -22.58
CA SER A 149 -3.87 -11.96 -23.32
C SER A 149 -2.75 -12.97 -23.58
N SER A 150 -1.49 -12.51 -23.67
CA SER A 150 -0.31 -13.36 -23.88
C SER A 150 0.41 -13.72 -22.59
N LEU A 151 -0.09 -13.29 -21.44
CA LEU A 151 0.59 -13.40 -20.13
C LEU A 151 0.01 -14.50 -19.24
N ALA A 152 -0.95 -15.28 -19.74
CA ALA A 152 -1.55 -16.38 -18.99
C ALA A 152 -0.49 -17.33 -18.40
N GLY A 153 -0.64 -17.67 -17.11
CA GLY A 153 0.29 -18.50 -16.34
C GLY A 153 1.54 -17.76 -15.83
N LYS A 154 1.67 -16.45 -16.07
CA LYS A 154 2.78 -15.65 -15.54
C LYS A 154 2.46 -15.05 -14.18
N SER A 155 3.51 -14.86 -13.39
CA SER A 155 3.52 -14.02 -12.20
C SER A 155 4.28 -12.74 -12.50
N LEU A 156 3.67 -11.60 -12.19
CA LEU A 156 4.27 -10.29 -12.37
C LEU A 156 4.51 -9.65 -11.02
N VAL A 157 5.66 -9.01 -10.86
CA VAL A 157 6.05 -8.29 -9.65
C VAL A 157 6.15 -6.81 -9.97
N VAL A 158 5.59 -5.96 -9.13
CA VAL A 158 5.68 -4.50 -9.32
C VAL A 158 6.90 -3.97 -8.57
N PHE A 159 7.79 -3.25 -9.24
CA PHE A 159 8.91 -2.53 -8.63
C PHE A 159 8.64 -1.04 -8.65
N GLU A 160 8.80 -0.35 -7.53
CA GLU A 160 8.58 1.09 -7.41
C GLU A 160 9.84 1.85 -7.03
N THR A 161 9.87 3.07 -7.51
CA THR A 161 10.87 4.07 -7.14
C THR A 161 10.18 5.39 -6.84
N LEU A 162 10.47 5.95 -5.67
CA LEU A 162 9.98 7.24 -5.23
C LEU A 162 11.02 8.33 -5.51
N TYR A 163 10.55 9.42 -6.11
CA TYR A 163 11.33 10.61 -6.41
C TYR A 163 10.77 11.83 -5.67
N TYR A 164 11.65 12.64 -5.12
CA TYR A 164 11.35 14.02 -4.78
C TYR A 164 11.48 14.89 -6.04
N VAL A 165 10.51 15.73 -6.31
CA VAL A 165 10.53 16.63 -7.46
C VAL A 165 10.91 18.03 -6.99
N ALA A 166 12.10 18.50 -7.41
CA ALA A 166 12.58 19.82 -7.06
C ALA A 166 11.73 20.95 -7.70
N GLU A 167 11.89 22.19 -7.25
CA GLU A 167 11.13 23.35 -7.78
C GLU A 167 11.33 23.58 -9.29
N ASP A 168 12.48 23.16 -9.84
CA ASP A 168 12.76 23.23 -11.28
C ASP A 168 12.16 22.07 -12.08
N GLY A 169 11.41 21.16 -11.42
CA GLY A 169 10.80 19.98 -12.01
C GLY A 169 11.72 18.76 -12.11
N THR A 170 12.98 18.85 -11.61
CA THR A 170 13.93 17.74 -11.69
C THR A 170 13.58 16.66 -10.65
N PRO A 171 13.37 15.38 -11.05
CA PRO A 171 13.14 14.28 -10.12
C PRO A 171 14.47 13.76 -9.56
N HIS A 172 14.52 13.59 -8.24
CA HIS A 172 15.65 13.00 -7.50
C HIS A 172 15.16 11.72 -6.80
N GLU A 173 15.75 10.57 -7.15
CA GLU A 173 15.43 9.30 -6.48
C GLU A 173 15.78 9.37 -5.00
N ILE A 174 14.86 8.93 -4.13
CA ILE A 174 15.03 8.96 -2.68
C ILE A 174 14.92 7.59 -2.02
N CYS A 175 14.05 6.71 -2.51
CA CYS A 175 13.98 5.31 -2.08
C CYS A 175 13.25 4.47 -3.13
N SER A 176 13.38 3.15 -3.01
CA SER A 176 12.69 2.20 -3.90
C SER A 176 12.32 0.93 -3.13
N HIS A 177 11.35 0.19 -3.68
CA HIS A 177 11.00 -1.18 -3.27
C HIS A 177 11.13 -2.08 -4.51
N ARG A 178 12.10 -3.00 -4.50
CA ARG A 178 12.50 -3.81 -5.66
C ARG A 178 12.90 -5.22 -5.22
N GLU A 179 11.94 -5.99 -4.72
CA GLU A 179 12.15 -7.37 -4.29
C GLU A 179 11.35 -8.32 -5.16
N ILE A 180 12.04 -9.12 -6.01
CA ILE A 180 11.41 -10.00 -7.00
C ILE A 180 10.58 -11.14 -6.36
N ASP A 181 10.89 -11.50 -5.12
CA ASP A 181 10.22 -12.57 -4.37
C ASP A 181 9.20 -12.02 -3.35
N ASP A 182 8.85 -10.73 -3.42
CA ASP A 182 7.85 -10.14 -2.53
C ASP A 182 6.43 -10.55 -2.96
N GLU A 183 5.80 -11.42 -2.16
CA GLU A 183 4.43 -11.88 -2.39
C GLU A 183 3.40 -10.73 -2.35
N GLY A 184 3.66 -9.67 -1.57
CA GLY A 184 2.79 -8.49 -1.51
C GLY A 184 2.77 -7.66 -2.78
N GLN A 185 3.84 -7.75 -3.59
CA GLN A 185 3.98 -7.05 -4.87
C GLN A 185 3.70 -7.94 -6.10
N THR A 186 3.31 -9.21 -5.87
CA THR A 186 3.13 -10.18 -6.94
C THR A 186 1.66 -10.34 -7.28
N VAL A 187 1.34 -10.34 -8.57
CA VAL A 187 0.03 -10.73 -9.11
C VAL A 187 0.19 -11.91 -10.06
N HIS A 188 -0.81 -12.76 -10.14
CA HIS A 188 -0.81 -13.99 -10.93
C HIS A 188 -1.84 -13.93 -12.04
N LEU A 189 -1.43 -14.14 -13.29
CA LEU A 189 -2.32 -14.13 -14.45
C LEU A 189 -2.77 -15.54 -14.79
N SER A 190 -4.05 -15.86 -14.57
CA SER A 190 -4.65 -17.18 -14.82
C SER A 190 -5.17 -17.36 -16.23
N GLU A 191 -5.11 -18.60 -16.77
CA GLU A 191 -5.61 -18.94 -18.11
C GLU A 191 -7.14 -19.02 -18.19
N ASN A 192 -7.80 -19.29 -17.07
CA ASN A 192 -9.26 -19.45 -17.01
C ASN A 192 -9.83 -18.64 -15.84
N PRO A 193 -11.05 -18.09 -16.01
CA PRO A 193 -11.78 -17.57 -14.87
C PRO A 193 -11.87 -18.67 -13.80
N PRO A 194 -11.79 -18.37 -12.52
CA PRO A 194 -12.01 -19.35 -11.47
C PRO A 194 -13.34 -20.05 -11.79
N GLU A 195 -13.32 -21.38 -11.88
CA GLU A 195 -14.54 -22.16 -12.09
C GLU A 195 -15.53 -21.77 -10.99
N VAL A 196 -16.48 -20.94 -11.34
CA VAL A 196 -17.66 -20.75 -10.48
C VAL A 196 -18.27 -22.15 -10.36
N PRO A 197 -18.34 -22.76 -9.17
CA PRO A 197 -18.97 -24.06 -9.02
C PRO A 197 -20.35 -23.95 -9.66
N GLU A 198 -20.59 -24.65 -10.76
CA GLU A 198 -21.91 -24.71 -11.35
C GLU A 198 -22.85 -25.15 -10.24
N GLU A 199 -23.76 -24.26 -9.80
CA GLU A 199 -24.90 -24.71 -9.00
C GLU A 199 -25.49 -25.92 -9.74
N PRO A 200 -25.63 -27.08 -9.07
CA PRO A 200 -26.14 -28.25 -9.74
C PRO A 200 -27.45 -27.84 -10.37
N THR A 201 -27.48 -27.75 -11.70
CA THR A 201 -28.71 -27.60 -12.48
C THR A 201 -29.56 -28.81 -12.15
N GLU A 202 -30.48 -28.64 -11.18
CA GLU A 202 -31.52 -29.61 -10.95
C GLU A 202 -32.31 -29.71 -12.26
N THR A 203 -31.97 -30.69 -13.08
CA THR A 203 -32.80 -31.12 -14.20
C THR A 203 -34.15 -31.46 -13.58
N PRO A 204 -35.26 -30.79 -13.96
CA PRO A 204 -36.54 -31.18 -13.49
C PRO A 204 -36.82 -32.61 -13.99
N SER A 205 -36.59 -33.60 -13.14
CA SER A 205 -37.08 -34.97 -13.41
C SER A 205 -38.59 -34.88 -13.44
N VAL A 206 -39.15 -35.03 -14.65
CA VAL A 206 -40.57 -35.23 -14.82
C VAL A 206 -40.90 -36.62 -14.25
N SER A 207 -41.09 -36.70 -12.93
CA SER A 207 -41.70 -37.85 -12.29
C SER A 207 -43.22 -37.69 -12.42
N ASN A 208 -43.84 -38.65 -13.03
CA ASN A 208 -45.30 -38.79 -13.05
C ASN A 208 -45.89 -38.61 -11.64
N PRO A 209 -47.02 -37.93 -11.48
CA PRO A 209 -47.61 -37.71 -10.18
C PRO A 209 -48.05 -39.03 -9.56
N VAL A 210 -47.33 -39.50 -8.57
CA VAL A 210 -47.82 -40.56 -7.67
C VAL A 210 -48.85 -39.88 -6.80
N LYS A 211 -50.11 -40.31 -6.97
CA LYS A 211 -51.25 -39.89 -6.16
C LYS A 211 -51.08 -40.47 -4.75
N THR A 212 -50.40 -39.78 -3.85
CA THR A 212 -50.46 -40.06 -2.41
C THR A 212 -51.50 -39.15 -1.82
N GLY A 213 -52.60 -39.76 -1.36
CA GLY A 213 -53.64 -39.05 -0.61
C GLY A 213 -53.12 -38.71 0.78
N ASP A 214 -52.80 -37.46 0.99
CA ASP A 214 -52.61 -36.88 2.32
C ASP A 214 -53.21 -35.47 2.33
N ASP A 215 -54.33 -35.33 3.03
CA ASP A 215 -55.11 -34.09 3.18
C ASP A 215 -54.49 -33.15 4.24
N ALA A 216 -53.16 -32.98 4.23
CA ALA A 216 -52.52 -32.02 5.14
C ALA A 216 -52.76 -30.58 4.63
N PRO A 217 -53.25 -29.65 5.43
CA PRO A 217 -53.61 -28.30 5.00
C PRO A 217 -52.35 -27.50 4.72
N ILE A 218 -52.04 -27.24 3.43
CA ILE A 218 -50.93 -26.45 2.90
C ILE A 218 -50.81 -25.08 3.59
N LEU A 219 -51.89 -24.52 4.09
CA LEU A 219 -51.95 -23.26 4.83
C LEU A 219 -51.12 -23.25 6.13
N LEU A 220 -50.86 -24.42 6.76
CA LEU A 220 -50.05 -24.49 7.98
C LEU A 220 -48.58 -24.26 7.73
N TYR A 221 -48.03 -24.72 6.59
CA TYR A 221 -46.59 -24.57 6.24
C TYR A 221 -46.26 -23.16 5.75
N LEU A 222 -47.19 -22.47 5.08
CA LEU A 222 -47.04 -21.07 4.69
C LEU A 222 -46.98 -20.13 5.91
N GLY A 223 -47.67 -20.44 6.99
CA GLY A 223 -47.64 -19.66 8.23
C GLY A 223 -46.30 -19.74 8.96
N ILE A 224 -45.62 -20.91 8.95
CA ILE A 224 -44.31 -21.11 9.61
C ILE A 224 -43.22 -20.40 8.86
N GLY A 225 -43.19 -20.42 7.51
CA GLY A 225 -42.22 -19.72 6.68
C GLY A 225 -42.27 -18.19 6.82
N ALA A 226 -43.49 -17.62 6.86
CA ALA A 226 -43.70 -16.18 7.05
C ALA A 226 -43.28 -15.70 8.44
N GLY A 227 -43.46 -16.51 9.49
CA GLY A 227 -43.04 -16.22 10.86
C GLY A 227 -41.52 -16.18 11.01
N ALA A 228 -40.79 -17.10 10.37
CA ALA A 228 -39.33 -17.15 10.41
C ALA A 228 -38.68 -15.93 9.73
N LEU A 229 -39.19 -15.46 8.60
CA LEU A 229 -38.72 -14.25 7.91
C LEU A 229 -38.98 -12.97 8.72
N ALA A 230 -40.12 -12.88 9.42
CA ALA A 230 -40.45 -11.74 10.28
C ALA A 230 -39.50 -11.64 11.49
N LEU A 231 -39.13 -12.78 12.10
CA LEU A 231 -38.17 -12.82 13.22
C LEU A 231 -36.75 -12.46 12.79
N ALA A 232 -36.28 -12.91 11.63
CA ALA A 232 -34.99 -12.56 11.10
C ALA A 232 -34.91 -11.05 10.78
N GLY A 233 -35.94 -10.46 10.17
CA GLY A 233 -36.03 -9.03 9.89
C GLY A 233 -36.03 -8.17 11.18
N ALA A 234 -36.76 -8.58 12.22
CA ALA A 234 -36.80 -7.86 13.50
C ALA A 234 -35.46 -7.88 14.23
N LEU A 235 -34.73 -9.01 14.21
CA LEU A 235 -33.39 -9.14 14.79
C LEU A 235 -32.35 -8.26 14.06
N THR A 236 -32.43 -8.19 12.74
CA THR A 236 -31.53 -7.33 11.94
C THR A 236 -31.77 -5.85 12.23
N VAL A 237 -33.03 -5.40 12.32
CA VAL A 237 -33.38 -4.02 12.66
C VAL A 237 -32.94 -3.65 14.08
N LEU A 238 -33.07 -4.57 15.06
CA LEU A 238 -32.61 -4.37 16.43
C LEU A 238 -31.08 -4.30 16.52
N TYR A 239 -30.35 -5.12 15.76
CA TYR A 239 -28.90 -5.10 15.67
C TYR A 239 -28.38 -3.77 15.09
N LEU A 240 -28.96 -3.30 13.97
CA LEU A 240 -28.59 -2.04 13.33
C LEU A 240 -28.92 -0.81 14.19
N ARG A 241 -30.03 -0.83 14.96
CA ARG A 241 -30.36 0.24 15.91
C ARG A 241 -29.41 0.29 17.11
N ARG A 242 -28.89 -0.84 17.57
CA ARG A 242 -27.90 -0.89 18.66
C ARG A 242 -26.54 -0.33 18.24
N ARG A 243 -26.13 -0.57 16.98
CA ARG A 243 -24.87 -0.05 16.43
C ARG A 243 -24.84 1.48 16.20
N LYS A 244 -26.03 2.12 16.07
CA LYS A 244 -26.14 3.59 15.93
C LYS A 244 -26.18 4.35 17.26
N ARG A 245 -26.11 3.65 18.41
CA ARG A 245 -26.14 4.26 19.76
C ARG A 245 -24.84 4.06 20.55
N GLN A 246 -23.80 3.55 19.91
CA GLN A 246 -22.42 3.54 20.39
C GLN A 246 -21.57 4.45 19.50
#